data_5c692cdea0812c054ad912b9805605a6
#
_entry.id   5c692cdea0812c054ad912b9805605a6
#
_cell.length_a   1.000
_cell.length_b   1.000
_cell.length_c   1.000
_cell.angle_alpha   90.00
_cell.angle_beta   90.00
_cell.angle_gamma   90.00
#
_symmetry.space_group_name_H-M   'P 1'
#
loop_
_entity.id
_entity.type
_entity.pdbx_description
1 polymer ?
#
loop_
_entity_poly.entity_id
_entity_poly.type
_entity_poly.pdbx_seq_one_letter_code
_entity_poly.pdbx_strand_id
1 'polypeptide(L)'
;MQKPWEGRFREKTDELVEEFTQSVSFDQRLALQDIKQNLAHLKALRMAGIVSEEEERFLRKGLEEIEREVRENRMEFSKAWEDVHMNIERRLIEKVGEVGGKIHTARSRNDQVTTDERLFIKEELLKVLEGLRELRRTLVLLADKTVDVIVVSYTHLQRAQPIRLAHYFLAYREALLTDAMRFAHAYRLADSLPLGSGASAGVDFPIDRFFLAQELGFRSLTRNSLYAVAERDFILEVLYACAVCGMHLSRLSEDLILWSSEEFGFVSLPDRFCTGSSIMPQKKNPDVLELIRGKTGRLYGNLFALLTVMKGLPYAYNRDLQEDKEPLFDSLDTLKSILVVLKSLLEGLSINSERTYSSAGNFALATDLANYLVLKGMPFRQAHKVVGSLVAQLLEKGKSLEEVSLGELKALSELFEEDALSLLKPETVADRRKSYGGTAKEQVLLQLEVAKREEGL
;
A
#
# COMPACT_ATOMS: atom_id res chain seq x y z
N MET A 1 32.36 -6.52 29.50
CA MET A 1 32.98 -5.70 28.44
C MET A 1 32.47 -4.27 28.61
N GLN A 2 33.33 -3.25 28.48
CA GLN A 2 32.88 -1.85 28.56
C GLN A 2 32.21 -1.46 27.24
N LYS A 3 31.22 -0.57 27.30
CA LYS A 3 30.59 -0.01 26.07
C LYS A 3 31.64 0.84 25.30
N PRO A 4 31.59 0.89 23.96
CA PRO A 4 32.63 1.56 23.17
C PRO A 4 32.88 3.03 23.51
N TRP A 5 31.92 3.72 24.13
CA TRP A 5 32.01 5.15 24.51
C TRP A 5 32.35 5.41 25.98
N GLU A 6 32.50 4.36 26.81
CA GLU A 6 32.76 4.53 28.27
C GLU A 6 34.14 5.12 28.59
N GLY A 7 35.08 5.13 27.65
CA GLY A 7 36.44 5.58 27.88
C GLY A 7 36.59 7.04 28.34
N ARG A 8 35.58 7.90 28.11
CA ARG A 8 35.57 9.31 28.52
C ARG A 8 34.86 9.54 29.86
N PHE A 9 33.90 8.66 30.19
CA PHE A 9 33.00 8.89 31.33
C PHE A 9 33.56 8.30 32.62
N ARG A 10 33.32 8.97 33.73
CA ARG A 10 33.77 8.54 35.07
C ARG A 10 32.75 7.66 35.79
N GLU A 11 31.52 7.67 35.33
CA GLU A 11 30.39 6.93 35.89
C GLU A 11 29.82 6.01 34.82
N LYS A 12 29.25 4.88 35.24
CA LYS A 12 28.49 3.97 34.38
C LYS A 12 27.20 4.62 33.95
N THR A 13 26.71 4.25 32.76
CA THR A 13 25.37 4.66 32.31
C THR A 13 24.31 4.18 33.31
N ASP A 14 23.37 5.04 33.66
CA ASP A 14 22.24 4.71 34.54
C ASP A 14 21.32 3.70 33.85
N GLU A 15 20.80 2.73 34.60
CA GLU A 15 19.91 1.67 34.08
C GLU A 15 18.62 2.25 33.45
N LEU A 16 18.09 3.37 34.00
CA LEU A 16 16.94 4.05 33.42
C LEU A 16 17.26 4.63 32.04
N VAL A 17 18.48 5.13 31.85
CA VAL A 17 18.94 5.64 30.57
C VAL A 17 19.11 4.49 29.57
N GLU A 18 19.66 3.36 30.01
CA GLU A 18 19.80 2.17 29.16
C GLU A 18 18.45 1.66 28.67
N GLU A 19 17.47 1.55 29.57
CA GLU A 19 16.11 1.11 29.19
C GLU A 19 15.41 2.13 28.28
N PHE A 20 15.61 3.42 28.51
CA PHE A 20 14.96 4.48 27.72
C PHE A 20 15.57 4.63 26.32
N THR A 21 16.88 4.39 26.18
CA THR A 21 17.59 4.63 24.92
C THR A 21 17.80 3.39 24.05
N GLN A 22 17.53 2.19 24.59
CA GLN A 22 17.67 0.97 23.80
C GLN A 22 16.68 0.92 22.64
N SER A 23 17.08 0.36 21.52
CA SER A 23 16.27 0.13 20.33
C SER A 23 16.13 -1.34 19.93
N VAL A 24 16.90 -2.22 20.58
CA VAL A 24 16.94 -3.65 20.23
C VAL A 24 15.58 -4.33 20.33
N SER A 25 14.68 -3.82 21.17
CA SER A 25 13.31 -4.34 21.28
C SER A 25 12.53 -4.32 19.97
N PHE A 26 12.86 -3.41 19.04
CA PHE A 26 12.23 -3.30 17.72
C PHE A 26 13.24 -3.43 16.57
N ASP A 27 14.48 -2.93 16.69
CA ASP A 27 15.45 -2.91 15.59
C ASP A 27 16.13 -4.29 15.34
N GLN A 28 15.99 -5.26 16.26
CA GLN A 28 16.39 -6.65 15.99
C GLN A 28 15.81 -7.22 14.69
N ARG A 29 14.76 -6.63 14.16
CA ARG A 29 14.19 -6.94 12.84
C ARG A 29 15.18 -6.70 11.70
N LEU A 30 16.18 -5.85 11.89
CA LEU A 30 17.22 -5.53 10.92
C LEU A 30 18.41 -6.50 10.99
N ALA A 31 18.40 -7.50 11.87
CA ALA A 31 19.54 -8.37 12.13
C ALA A 31 20.11 -9.05 10.88
N LEU A 32 19.26 -9.51 9.96
CA LEU A 32 19.71 -10.13 8.71
C LEU A 32 20.33 -9.11 7.75
N GLN A 33 19.82 -7.90 7.73
CA GLN A 33 20.38 -6.81 6.92
C GLN A 33 21.73 -6.37 7.46
N ASP A 34 21.87 -6.24 8.79
CA ASP A 34 23.15 -5.90 9.42
C ASP A 34 24.20 -6.99 9.18
N ILE A 35 23.85 -8.27 9.29
CA ILE A 35 24.78 -9.37 8.99
C ILE A 35 25.20 -9.33 7.51
N LYS A 36 24.27 -9.12 6.59
CA LYS A 36 24.55 -8.99 5.16
C LYS A 36 25.48 -7.80 4.88
N GLN A 37 25.23 -6.67 5.54
CA GLN A 37 26.08 -5.48 5.48
C GLN A 37 27.48 -5.79 6.05
N ASN A 38 27.57 -6.44 7.21
CA ASN A 38 28.84 -6.82 7.83
C ASN A 38 29.67 -7.75 6.93
N LEU A 39 29.04 -8.72 6.25
CA LEU A 39 29.74 -9.60 5.30
C LEU A 39 30.30 -8.85 4.10
N ALA A 40 29.56 -7.91 3.55
CA ALA A 40 30.04 -7.05 2.45
C ALA A 40 31.16 -6.12 2.93
N HIS A 41 30.97 -5.50 4.09
CA HIS A 41 31.98 -4.62 4.69
C HIS A 41 33.27 -5.35 5.02
N LEU A 42 33.21 -6.56 5.52
CA LEU A 42 34.37 -7.41 5.78
C LEU A 42 35.22 -7.63 4.51
N LYS A 43 34.58 -7.88 3.37
CA LYS A 43 35.29 -7.99 2.08
C LYS A 43 35.99 -6.67 1.71
N ALA A 44 35.33 -5.55 1.93
CA ALA A 44 35.92 -4.23 1.67
C ALA A 44 37.11 -3.94 2.61
N LEU A 45 37.03 -4.29 3.89
CA LEU A 45 38.15 -4.21 4.83
C LEU A 45 39.33 -5.08 4.40
N ARG A 46 39.06 -6.27 3.86
CA ARG A 46 40.11 -7.13 3.31
C ARG A 46 40.78 -6.51 2.10
N MET A 47 40.01 -5.95 1.17
CA MET A 47 40.51 -5.25 -0.01
C MET A 47 41.35 -4.03 0.36
N ALA A 48 40.95 -3.31 1.41
CA ALA A 48 41.67 -2.17 1.96
C ALA A 48 42.94 -2.56 2.78
N GLY A 49 43.22 -3.84 2.97
CA GLY A 49 44.38 -4.34 3.73
C GLY A 49 44.25 -4.15 5.25
N ILE A 50 43.08 -3.84 5.77
CA ILE A 50 42.83 -3.63 7.20
C ILE A 50 42.65 -4.97 7.93
N VAL A 51 42.11 -5.96 7.22
CA VAL A 51 41.89 -7.31 7.70
C VAL A 51 42.69 -8.27 6.83
N SER A 52 43.42 -9.21 7.46
CA SER A 52 44.17 -10.23 6.73
C SER A 52 43.23 -11.31 6.17
N GLU A 53 43.73 -12.16 5.28
CA GLU A 53 42.95 -13.27 4.71
C GLU A 53 42.50 -14.28 5.78
N GLU A 54 43.35 -14.52 6.76
CA GLU A 54 43.06 -15.41 7.87
C GLU A 54 41.95 -14.82 8.77
N GLU A 55 42.09 -13.53 9.13
CA GLU A 55 41.05 -12.82 9.92
C GLU A 55 39.73 -12.75 9.20
N GLU A 56 39.76 -12.50 7.87
CA GLU A 56 38.51 -12.52 7.06
C GLU A 56 37.80 -13.86 7.16
N ARG A 57 38.53 -14.98 7.06
CA ARG A 57 37.93 -16.32 7.18
C ARG A 57 37.29 -16.55 8.55
N PHE A 58 37.94 -16.13 9.63
CA PHE A 58 37.39 -16.25 10.98
C PHE A 58 36.14 -15.39 11.17
N LEU A 59 36.23 -14.12 10.79
CA LEU A 59 35.11 -13.18 10.90
C LEU A 59 33.91 -13.61 10.06
N ARG A 60 34.14 -14.04 8.83
CA ARG A 60 33.09 -14.57 7.94
C ARG A 60 32.39 -15.77 8.55
N LYS A 61 33.13 -16.76 9.04
CA LYS A 61 32.56 -17.93 9.69
C LYS A 61 31.73 -17.55 10.90
N GLY A 62 32.21 -16.61 11.73
CA GLY A 62 31.47 -16.11 12.89
C GLY A 62 30.16 -15.43 12.49
N LEU A 63 30.15 -14.58 11.45
CA LEU A 63 28.96 -13.90 10.93
C LEU A 63 27.95 -14.90 10.33
N GLU A 64 28.41 -15.89 9.56
CA GLU A 64 27.56 -16.94 8.99
C GLU A 64 26.92 -17.84 10.07
N GLU A 65 27.61 -18.06 11.20
CA GLU A 65 27.05 -18.73 12.35
C GLU A 65 25.98 -17.87 13.04
N ILE A 66 26.21 -16.58 13.20
CA ILE A 66 25.23 -15.63 13.76
C ILE A 66 24.00 -15.56 12.85
N GLU A 67 24.19 -15.52 11.53
CA GLU A 67 23.07 -15.55 10.58
C GLU A 67 22.19 -16.78 10.79
N ARG A 68 22.78 -17.95 10.99
CA ARG A 68 22.02 -19.19 11.30
C ARG A 68 21.30 -19.08 12.65
N GLU A 69 21.94 -18.52 13.68
CA GLU A 69 21.31 -18.31 14.99
C GLU A 69 20.08 -17.38 14.88
N VAL A 70 20.19 -16.29 14.08
CA VAL A 70 19.06 -15.36 13.84
C VAL A 70 17.93 -16.05 13.07
N ARG A 71 18.25 -16.77 11.98
CA ARG A 71 17.25 -17.47 11.16
C ARG A 71 16.51 -18.58 11.93
N GLU A 72 17.19 -19.21 12.88
CA GLU A 72 16.63 -20.26 13.71
C GLU A 72 16.04 -19.75 15.04
N ASN A 73 15.94 -18.42 15.22
CA ASN A 73 15.47 -17.75 16.44
C ASN A 73 16.23 -18.22 17.71
N ARG A 74 17.53 -18.48 17.59
CA ARG A 74 18.42 -18.88 18.69
C ARG A 74 19.33 -17.78 19.19
N MET A 75 19.43 -16.65 18.48
CA MET A 75 20.16 -15.48 18.92
C MET A 75 19.37 -14.74 20.00
N GLU A 76 19.96 -14.55 21.17
CA GLU A 76 19.40 -13.72 22.23
C GLU A 76 19.86 -12.28 22.06
N PHE A 77 18.91 -11.35 22.00
CA PHE A 77 19.16 -9.92 21.95
C PHE A 77 18.98 -9.32 23.34
N SER A 78 20.00 -8.61 23.82
CA SER A 78 20.02 -8.01 25.17
C SER A 78 19.90 -6.49 25.07
N LYS A 79 18.98 -5.91 25.84
CA LYS A 79 18.83 -4.45 26.00
C LYS A 79 20.09 -3.78 26.53
N ALA A 80 20.92 -4.48 27.30
CA ALA A 80 22.19 -3.97 27.79
C ALA A 80 23.17 -3.61 26.65
N TRP A 81 22.96 -4.12 25.45
CA TRP A 81 23.72 -3.82 24.23
C TRP A 81 22.97 -2.91 23.27
N GLU A 82 22.03 -2.15 23.77
CA GLU A 82 21.35 -1.01 23.18
C GLU A 82 20.65 -1.31 21.84
N ASP A 83 21.38 -1.67 20.78
CA ASP A 83 20.87 -1.85 19.41
C ASP A 83 21.23 -3.22 18.81
N VAL A 84 20.63 -3.56 17.69
CA VAL A 84 20.89 -4.81 16.97
C VAL A 84 22.37 -4.95 16.56
N HIS A 85 22.99 -3.85 16.15
CA HIS A 85 24.36 -3.83 15.65
C HIS A 85 25.35 -4.18 16.75
N MET A 86 25.19 -3.61 17.94
CA MET A 86 26.05 -3.90 19.09
C MET A 86 25.85 -5.34 19.61
N ASN A 87 24.63 -5.84 19.55
CA ASN A 87 24.33 -7.24 19.87
C ASN A 87 25.05 -8.20 18.91
N ILE A 88 25.04 -7.92 17.61
CA ILE A 88 25.73 -8.72 16.58
C ILE A 88 27.26 -8.62 16.72
N GLU A 89 27.81 -7.41 16.89
CA GLU A 89 29.24 -7.20 17.09
C GLU A 89 29.75 -7.95 18.35
N ARG A 90 29.02 -7.86 19.46
CA ARG A 90 29.34 -8.57 20.67
C ARG A 90 29.31 -10.09 20.45
N ARG A 91 28.23 -10.61 19.82
CA ARG A 91 28.12 -12.03 19.53
C ARG A 91 29.26 -12.52 18.64
N LEU A 92 29.71 -11.68 17.69
CA LEU A 92 30.88 -11.98 16.87
C LEU A 92 32.16 -12.06 17.72
N ILE A 93 32.41 -11.11 18.63
CA ILE A 93 33.57 -11.13 19.52
C ILE A 93 33.54 -12.38 20.44
N GLU A 94 32.39 -12.81 20.94
CA GLU A 94 32.22 -14.03 21.71
C GLU A 94 32.64 -15.29 20.94
N LYS A 95 32.41 -15.30 19.61
CA LYS A 95 32.73 -16.44 18.74
C LYS A 95 34.18 -16.47 18.26
N VAL A 96 34.73 -15.31 17.90
CA VAL A 96 36.04 -15.23 17.23
C VAL A 96 37.12 -14.51 18.04
N GLY A 97 36.79 -14.05 19.26
CA GLY A 97 37.70 -13.29 20.10
C GLY A 97 37.81 -11.82 19.68
N GLU A 98 38.83 -11.12 20.20
CA GLU A 98 39.00 -9.66 20.04
C GLU A 98 39.08 -9.18 18.56
N VAL A 99 39.48 -10.07 17.65
CA VAL A 99 39.49 -9.76 16.20
C VAL A 99 38.10 -9.39 15.68
N GLY A 100 37.04 -9.86 16.35
CA GLY A 100 35.66 -9.47 16.06
C GLY A 100 35.41 -7.97 16.06
N GLY A 101 36.11 -7.23 16.93
CA GLY A 101 36.00 -5.76 16.99
C GLY A 101 36.53 -5.02 15.75
N LYS A 102 37.31 -5.67 14.88
CA LYS A 102 37.77 -5.06 13.62
C LYS A 102 36.62 -4.80 12.65
N ILE A 103 35.47 -5.48 12.79
CA ILE A 103 34.32 -5.36 11.88
C ILE A 103 33.74 -3.95 11.86
N HIS A 104 33.90 -3.17 12.94
CA HIS A 104 33.40 -1.81 13.03
C HIS A 104 34.32 -0.75 12.38
N THR A 105 35.55 -1.14 12.02
CA THR A 105 36.53 -0.22 11.42
C THR A 105 35.97 0.46 10.17
N ALA A 106 36.24 1.77 9.99
CA ALA A 106 35.78 2.57 8.88
C ALA A 106 34.24 2.69 8.75
N ARG A 107 33.50 2.54 9.85
CA ARG A 107 32.05 2.78 9.93
C ARG A 107 31.68 3.69 11.09
N SER A 108 30.54 4.34 10.95
CA SER A 108 29.77 4.90 12.06
C SER A 108 28.46 4.13 12.20
N ARG A 109 27.87 4.13 13.41
CA ARG A 109 26.52 3.64 13.60
C ARG A 109 25.53 4.36 12.69
N ASN A 110 25.80 5.63 12.34
CA ASN A 110 24.93 6.47 11.52
C ASN A 110 24.78 5.96 10.08
N ASP A 111 25.88 5.62 9.39
CA ASP A 111 25.81 5.08 8.03
C ASP A 111 25.44 3.60 8.02
N GLN A 112 25.74 2.88 9.09
CA GLN A 112 25.37 1.47 9.27
C GLN A 112 23.86 1.30 9.36
N VAL A 113 23.19 1.99 10.29
CA VAL A 113 21.73 1.86 10.48
C VAL A 113 20.95 2.28 9.24
N THR A 114 21.35 3.39 8.60
CA THR A 114 20.68 3.88 7.39
C THR A 114 20.84 2.91 6.22
N THR A 115 21.96 2.17 6.15
CA THR A 115 22.15 1.12 5.14
C THR A 115 21.22 -0.05 5.38
N ASP A 116 21.07 -0.49 6.63
CA ASP A 116 20.20 -1.61 6.98
C ASP A 116 18.72 -1.29 6.75
N GLU A 117 18.30 -0.07 7.10
CA GLU A 117 16.94 0.40 6.80
C GLU A 117 16.65 0.38 5.29
N ARG A 118 17.59 0.83 4.47
CA ARG A 118 17.43 0.80 3.00
C ARG A 118 17.41 -0.62 2.45
N LEU A 119 18.23 -1.53 2.96
CA LEU A 119 18.19 -2.95 2.58
C LEU A 119 16.84 -3.57 2.97
N PHE A 120 16.39 -3.35 4.20
CA PHE A 120 15.09 -3.81 4.69
C PHE A 120 13.93 -3.29 3.83
N ILE A 121 13.90 -2.00 3.57
CA ILE A 121 12.86 -1.37 2.73
C ILE A 121 12.84 -1.97 1.34
N LYS A 122 13.98 -2.16 0.70
CA LYS A 122 14.06 -2.78 -0.64
C LYS A 122 13.43 -4.18 -0.64
N GLU A 123 13.72 -4.99 0.37
CA GLU A 123 13.17 -6.34 0.49
C GLU A 123 11.66 -6.34 0.79
N GLU A 124 11.20 -5.47 1.68
CA GLU A 124 9.78 -5.38 2.05
C GLU A 124 8.92 -4.77 0.94
N LEU A 125 9.43 -3.78 0.21
CA LEU A 125 8.68 -3.17 -0.90
C LEU A 125 8.44 -4.16 -2.06
N LEU A 126 9.34 -5.11 -2.30
CA LEU A 126 9.08 -6.19 -3.27
C LEU A 126 7.88 -7.05 -2.85
N LYS A 127 7.75 -7.35 -1.55
CA LYS A 127 6.59 -8.09 -1.01
C LYS A 127 5.29 -7.28 -1.12
N VAL A 128 5.36 -5.97 -0.85
CA VAL A 128 4.20 -5.06 -1.01
C VAL A 128 3.76 -4.98 -2.47
N LEU A 129 4.71 -4.82 -3.40
CA LEU A 129 4.44 -4.77 -4.84
C LEU A 129 3.79 -6.07 -5.35
N GLU A 130 4.26 -7.22 -4.88
CA GLU A 130 3.64 -8.51 -5.20
C GLU A 130 2.23 -8.62 -4.61
N GLY A 131 2.02 -8.23 -3.36
CA GLY A 131 0.69 -8.19 -2.74
C GLY A 131 -0.30 -7.29 -3.50
N LEU A 132 0.16 -6.12 -3.96
CA LEU A 132 -0.63 -5.22 -4.81
C LEU A 132 -0.93 -5.83 -6.17
N ARG A 133 0.02 -6.51 -6.78
CA ARG A 133 -0.18 -7.22 -8.05
C ARG A 133 -1.25 -8.29 -7.91
N GLU A 134 -1.16 -9.13 -6.89
CA GLU A 134 -2.15 -10.17 -6.63
C GLU A 134 -3.55 -9.60 -6.37
N LEU A 135 -3.67 -8.49 -5.65
CA LEU A 135 -4.96 -7.83 -5.42
C LEU A 135 -5.51 -7.26 -6.74
N ARG A 136 -4.68 -6.61 -7.58
CA ARG A 136 -5.11 -6.12 -8.90
C ARG A 136 -5.56 -7.25 -9.81
N ARG A 137 -4.84 -8.38 -9.82
CA ARG A 137 -5.26 -9.60 -10.55
C ARG A 137 -6.65 -10.08 -10.12
N THR A 138 -6.90 -10.10 -8.81
CA THR A 138 -8.22 -10.48 -8.26
C THR A 138 -9.31 -9.52 -8.74
N LEU A 139 -9.07 -8.22 -8.77
CA LEU A 139 -10.02 -7.23 -9.30
C LEU A 139 -10.27 -7.41 -10.80
N VAL A 140 -9.24 -7.75 -11.59
CA VAL A 140 -9.39 -8.05 -13.03
C VAL A 140 -10.23 -9.30 -13.24
N LEU A 141 -10.02 -10.36 -12.46
CA LEU A 141 -10.82 -11.59 -12.53
C LEU A 141 -12.28 -11.36 -12.10
N LEU A 142 -12.53 -10.49 -11.12
CA LEU A 142 -13.88 -10.07 -10.75
C LEU A 142 -14.53 -9.25 -11.87
N ALA A 143 -13.79 -8.33 -12.48
CA ALA A 143 -14.26 -7.56 -13.62
C ALA A 143 -14.63 -8.47 -14.79
N ASP A 144 -13.80 -9.45 -15.11
CA ASP A 144 -14.07 -10.43 -16.20
C ASP A 144 -15.39 -11.20 -15.98
N LYS A 145 -15.66 -11.62 -14.75
CA LYS A 145 -16.89 -12.33 -14.39
C LYS A 145 -18.13 -11.45 -14.36
N THR A 146 -17.99 -10.13 -14.29
CA THR A 146 -19.07 -9.17 -14.05
C THR A 146 -19.29 -8.18 -15.20
N VAL A 147 -18.75 -8.47 -16.39
CA VAL A 147 -18.93 -7.65 -17.60
C VAL A 147 -20.40 -7.42 -17.94
N ASP A 148 -21.24 -8.43 -17.76
CA ASP A 148 -22.67 -8.36 -18.07
C ASP A 148 -23.55 -7.98 -16.87
N VAL A 149 -22.99 -7.78 -15.69
CA VAL A 149 -23.71 -7.33 -14.49
C VAL A 149 -23.87 -5.81 -14.52
N ILE A 150 -25.10 -5.33 -14.48
CA ILE A 150 -25.43 -3.92 -14.40
C ILE A 150 -25.72 -3.53 -12.95
N VAL A 151 -25.21 -2.37 -12.54
CA VAL A 151 -25.43 -1.77 -11.23
C VAL A 151 -25.59 -0.25 -11.38
N VAL A 152 -26.24 0.39 -10.43
CA VAL A 152 -26.28 1.85 -10.40
C VAL A 152 -24.99 2.43 -9.81
N SER A 153 -24.43 3.45 -10.43
CA SER A 153 -23.40 4.30 -9.82
C SER A 153 -24.02 5.29 -8.83
N TYR A 154 -23.20 5.78 -7.90
CA TYR A 154 -23.63 6.76 -6.91
C TYR A 154 -22.79 8.04 -7.01
N THR A 155 -23.48 9.18 -6.92
CA THR A 155 -22.87 10.49 -6.63
C THR A 155 -23.64 11.10 -5.46
N HIS A 156 -22.95 11.69 -4.48
CA HIS A 156 -23.58 12.23 -3.26
C HIS A 156 -24.41 11.18 -2.49
N LEU A 157 -24.06 9.90 -2.57
CA LEU A 157 -24.86 8.76 -2.09
C LEU A 157 -26.28 8.68 -2.67
N GLN A 158 -26.52 9.35 -3.81
CA GLN A 158 -27.76 9.25 -4.58
C GLN A 158 -27.51 8.40 -5.82
N ARG A 159 -28.52 7.61 -6.22
CA ARG A 159 -28.47 6.83 -7.46
C ARG A 159 -28.25 7.76 -8.65
N ALA A 160 -27.24 7.46 -9.47
CA ALA A 160 -26.87 8.32 -10.59
C ALA A 160 -27.17 7.62 -11.93
N GLN A 161 -26.29 6.80 -12.42
CA GLN A 161 -26.39 6.21 -13.76
C GLN A 161 -26.10 4.72 -13.75
N PRO A 162 -26.72 3.92 -14.64
CA PRO A 162 -26.34 2.53 -14.85
C PRO A 162 -24.91 2.41 -15.35
N ILE A 163 -24.16 1.49 -14.74
CA ILE A 163 -22.80 1.12 -15.17
C ILE A 163 -22.67 -0.40 -15.16
N ARG A 164 -21.68 -0.92 -15.87
CA ARG A 164 -21.26 -2.31 -15.72
C ARG A 164 -20.43 -2.48 -14.45
N LEU A 165 -20.70 -3.50 -13.66
CA LEU A 165 -19.98 -3.76 -12.40
C LEU A 165 -18.48 -3.99 -12.65
N ALA A 166 -18.12 -4.57 -13.80
CA ALA A 166 -16.73 -4.69 -14.24
C ALA A 166 -16.02 -3.33 -14.30
N HIS A 167 -16.69 -2.28 -14.77
CA HIS A 167 -16.14 -0.93 -14.82
C HIS A 167 -15.77 -0.40 -13.42
N TYR A 168 -16.57 -0.72 -12.42
CA TYR A 168 -16.29 -0.38 -11.02
C TYR A 168 -15.03 -1.07 -10.50
N PHE A 169 -14.87 -2.38 -10.69
CA PHE A 169 -13.67 -3.10 -10.25
C PHE A 169 -12.41 -2.64 -10.98
N LEU A 170 -12.51 -2.32 -12.26
CA LEU A 170 -11.41 -1.75 -13.03
C LEU A 170 -10.99 -0.37 -12.53
N ALA A 171 -11.91 0.46 -12.02
CA ALA A 171 -11.56 1.75 -11.42
C ALA A 171 -10.65 1.59 -10.19
N TYR A 172 -10.93 0.63 -9.30
CA TYR A 172 -10.05 0.33 -8.16
C TYR A 172 -8.72 -0.30 -8.62
N ARG A 173 -8.74 -1.11 -9.67
CA ARG A 173 -7.50 -1.63 -10.26
C ARG A 173 -6.59 -0.49 -10.72
N GLU A 174 -7.12 0.55 -11.36
CA GLU A 174 -6.34 1.73 -11.78
C GLU A 174 -5.77 2.51 -10.59
N ALA A 175 -6.54 2.67 -9.52
CA ALA A 175 -6.06 3.29 -8.29
C ALA A 175 -4.86 2.52 -7.69
N LEU A 176 -4.97 1.19 -7.59
CA LEU A 176 -3.90 0.33 -7.06
C LEU A 176 -2.69 0.22 -8.01
N LEU A 177 -2.87 0.37 -9.32
CA LEU A 177 -1.76 0.50 -10.27
C LEU A 177 -0.96 1.77 -9.98
N THR A 178 -1.64 2.88 -9.74
CA THR A 178 -1.01 4.15 -9.36
C THR A 178 -0.28 4.03 -8.02
N ASP A 179 -0.83 3.27 -7.06
CA ASP A 179 -0.14 2.99 -5.79
C ASP A 179 1.13 2.15 -6.01
N ALA A 180 1.09 1.15 -6.88
CA ALA A 180 2.29 0.38 -7.23
C ALA A 180 3.40 1.26 -7.83
N MET A 181 3.05 2.28 -8.62
CA MET A 181 4.02 3.28 -9.12
C MET A 181 4.65 4.10 -7.99
N ARG A 182 3.88 4.45 -6.93
CA ARG A 182 4.41 5.12 -5.73
C ARG A 182 5.41 4.23 -4.99
N PHE A 183 5.07 2.97 -4.74
CA PHE A 183 6.01 2.03 -4.10
C PHE A 183 7.25 1.75 -4.94
N ALA A 184 7.12 1.68 -6.27
CA ALA A 184 8.28 1.60 -7.16
C ALA A 184 9.16 2.87 -7.11
N HIS A 185 8.57 4.04 -6.87
CA HIS A 185 9.31 5.27 -6.63
C HIS A 185 10.03 5.23 -5.28
N ALA A 186 9.36 4.84 -4.21
CA ALA A 186 9.95 4.67 -2.88
C ALA A 186 11.13 3.67 -2.91
N TYR A 187 10.99 2.56 -3.65
CA TYR A 187 12.09 1.61 -3.86
C TYR A 187 13.31 2.28 -4.49
N ARG A 188 13.12 3.10 -5.54
CA ARG A 188 14.23 3.82 -6.19
C ARG A 188 14.93 4.81 -5.27
N LEU A 189 14.21 5.48 -4.36
CA LEU A 189 14.81 6.37 -3.37
C LEU A 189 15.61 5.61 -2.31
N ALA A 190 15.16 4.42 -1.93
CA ALA A 190 15.91 3.55 -1.03
C ALA A 190 17.17 2.94 -1.69
N ASP A 191 17.21 2.86 -3.04
CA ASP A 191 18.26 2.14 -3.80
C ASP A 191 19.54 2.97 -4.02
N SER A 192 20.04 3.56 -2.93
CA SER A 192 21.29 4.34 -2.90
C SER A 192 22.06 4.05 -1.62
N LEU A 193 23.30 3.59 -1.74
CA LEU A 193 24.14 3.15 -0.61
C LEU A 193 24.67 4.32 0.21
N PRO A 194 24.37 4.41 1.53
CA PRO A 194 24.98 5.39 2.43
C PRO A 194 26.32 4.91 3.04
N LEU A 195 26.58 3.61 3.13
CA LEU A 195 27.76 3.05 3.79
C LEU A 195 29.05 3.64 3.24
N GLY A 196 29.98 3.97 4.13
CA GLY A 196 31.20 4.74 3.85
C GLY A 196 31.01 6.25 3.97
N SER A 197 29.83 6.70 4.43
CA SER A 197 29.60 8.12 4.81
C SER A 197 30.14 8.44 6.20
N GLY A 198 30.47 7.42 7.00
CA GLY A 198 30.91 7.58 8.38
C GLY A 198 29.85 8.26 9.24
N ALA A 199 30.28 9.04 10.21
CA ALA A 199 29.38 9.80 11.08
C ALA A 199 28.66 10.96 10.36
N SER A 200 29.37 11.65 9.43
CA SER A 200 28.86 12.78 8.67
C SER A 200 29.84 13.30 7.58
N ALA A 201 31.12 13.03 7.71
CA ALA A 201 32.17 13.63 6.91
C ALA A 201 32.82 12.67 5.89
N GLY A 202 32.37 11.44 5.81
CA GLY A 202 33.04 10.36 5.10
C GLY A 202 34.05 9.62 6.00
N VAL A 203 34.86 8.76 5.42
CA VAL A 203 35.84 7.96 6.11
C VAL A 203 37.22 8.16 5.48
N ASP A 204 38.31 8.08 6.27
CA ASP A 204 39.68 8.25 5.85
C ASP A 204 40.40 6.92 5.53
N PHE A 205 39.64 5.83 5.44
CA PHE A 205 40.14 4.52 5.04
C PHE A 205 39.86 4.27 3.55
N PRO A 206 40.70 3.50 2.84
CA PRO A 206 40.53 3.23 1.41
C PRO A 206 39.45 2.19 1.12
N ILE A 207 38.25 2.47 1.60
CA ILE A 207 37.05 1.60 1.40
C ILE A 207 36.43 1.92 0.03
N ASP A 208 36.32 0.91 -0.83
CA ASP A 208 35.64 1.03 -2.11
C ASP A 208 34.11 0.96 -1.94
N ARG A 209 33.48 2.14 -2.00
CA ARG A 209 32.02 2.26 -1.91
C ARG A 209 31.29 1.72 -3.15
N PHE A 210 31.92 1.72 -4.34
CA PHE A 210 31.32 1.15 -5.54
C PHE A 210 31.25 -0.38 -5.43
N PHE A 211 32.31 -1.00 -4.93
CA PHE A 211 32.32 -2.42 -4.60
C PHE A 211 31.21 -2.76 -3.58
N LEU A 212 31.10 -1.99 -2.50
CA LEU A 212 30.05 -2.19 -1.49
C LEU A 212 28.63 -2.06 -2.08
N ALA A 213 28.40 -1.09 -2.96
CA ALA A 213 27.11 -0.93 -3.62
C ALA A 213 26.77 -2.14 -4.48
N GLN A 214 27.71 -2.63 -5.25
CA GLN A 214 27.54 -3.84 -6.07
C GLN A 214 27.25 -5.08 -5.22
N GLU A 215 28.05 -5.30 -4.17
CA GLU A 215 27.94 -6.46 -3.27
C GLU A 215 26.60 -6.46 -2.51
N LEU A 216 26.10 -5.30 -2.11
CA LEU A 216 24.82 -5.15 -1.39
C LEU A 216 23.61 -4.97 -2.33
N GLY A 217 23.85 -4.90 -3.64
CA GLY A 217 22.79 -4.75 -4.64
C GLY A 217 22.14 -3.36 -4.67
N PHE A 218 22.89 -2.31 -4.39
CA PHE A 218 22.46 -0.92 -4.58
C PHE A 218 22.81 -0.40 -5.97
N ARG A 219 21.87 0.31 -6.59
CA ARG A 219 22.06 0.88 -7.93
C ARG A 219 23.03 2.08 -7.95
N SER A 220 23.12 2.82 -6.85
CA SER A 220 23.85 4.07 -6.76
C SER A 220 24.46 4.30 -5.38
N LEU A 221 25.29 5.34 -5.27
CA LEU A 221 25.81 5.84 -4.00
C LEU A 221 25.09 7.12 -3.59
N THR A 222 24.93 7.35 -2.30
CA THR A 222 24.61 8.69 -1.78
C THR A 222 25.76 9.64 -2.10
N ARG A 223 25.44 10.85 -2.61
CA ARG A 223 26.43 11.79 -3.14
C ARG A 223 27.04 12.72 -2.08
N ASN A 224 26.42 12.79 -0.91
CA ASN A 224 26.86 13.63 0.19
C ASN A 224 26.74 12.84 1.49
N SER A 225 27.81 12.77 2.27
CA SER A 225 27.88 11.96 3.49
C SER A 225 27.01 12.52 4.61
N LEU A 226 26.86 13.84 4.69
CA LEU A 226 26.01 14.48 5.67
C LEU A 226 24.52 14.19 5.41
N TYR A 227 24.08 14.34 4.15
CA TYR A 227 22.74 13.95 3.69
C TYR A 227 22.45 12.46 3.96
N ALA A 228 23.43 11.61 3.66
CA ALA A 228 23.28 10.15 3.75
C ALA A 228 22.89 9.64 5.14
N VAL A 229 23.35 10.32 6.20
CA VAL A 229 23.12 9.91 7.59
C VAL A 229 22.02 10.71 8.29
N ALA A 230 21.65 11.87 7.73
CA ALA A 230 20.65 12.77 8.31
C ALA A 230 19.24 12.52 7.80
N GLU A 231 19.10 12.23 6.50
CA GLU A 231 17.79 12.22 5.85
C GLU A 231 17.08 10.88 5.95
N ARG A 232 15.75 10.98 6.07
CA ARG A 232 14.80 9.86 6.07
C ARG A 232 13.74 9.99 4.96
N ASP A 233 14.04 10.78 3.91
CA ASP A 233 13.16 10.94 2.74
C ASP A 233 12.67 9.59 2.19
N PHE A 234 13.57 8.60 2.13
CA PHE A 234 13.25 7.26 1.65
C PHE A 234 12.25 6.51 2.54
N ILE A 235 12.22 6.78 3.85
CA ILE A 235 11.20 6.24 4.78
C ILE A 235 9.90 7.03 4.65
N LEU A 236 9.97 8.36 4.60
CA LEU A 236 8.79 9.22 4.42
C LEU A 236 8.03 8.87 3.14
N GLU A 237 8.73 8.57 2.04
CA GLU A 237 8.10 8.15 0.79
C GLU A 237 7.38 6.80 0.93
N VAL A 238 7.95 5.84 1.68
CA VAL A 238 7.28 4.57 2.00
C VAL A 238 6.01 4.81 2.81
N LEU A 239 6.10 5.62 3.87
CA LEU A 239 4.96 5.93 4.73
C LEU A 239 3.86 6.68 3.97
N TYR A 240 4.24 7.61 3.08
CA TYR A 240 3.32 8.30 2.19
C TYR A 240 2.60 7.33 1.25
N ALA A 241 3.35 6.43 0.60
CA ALA A 241 2.77 5.41 -0.27
C ALA A 241 1.82 4.49 0.50
N CYS A 242 2.17 4.07 1.72
CA CYS A 242 1.30 3.28 2.60
C CYS A 242 0.01 4.04 2.96
N ALA A 243 0.11 5.33 3.30
CA ALA A 243 -1.04 6.16 3.66
C ALA A 243 -2.02 6.33 2.49
N VAL A 244 -1.52 6.63 1.29
CA VAL A 244 -2.36 6.80 0.09
C VAL A 244 -2.99 5.48 -0.33
N CYS A 245 -2.23 4.39 -0.35
CA CYS A 245 -2.76 3.06 -0.63
C CYS A 245 -3.85 2.67 0.39
N GLY A 246 -3.61 2.89 1.69
CA GLY A 246 -4.59 2.68 2.75
C GLY A 246 -5.89 3.46 2.51
N MET A 247 -5.81 4.70 2.02
CA MET A 247 -6.98 5.50 1.65
C MET A 247 -7.80 4.82 0.53
N HIS A 248 -7.16 4.31 -0.53
CA HIS A 248 -7.87 3.60 -1.60
C HIS A 248 -8.52 2.32 -1.09
N LEU A 249 -7.82 1.54 -0.26
CA LEU A 249 -8.34 0.31 0.33
C LEU A 249 -9.49 0.58 1.31
N SER A 250 -9.44 1.70 2.04
CA SER A 250 -10.51 2.17 2.92
C SER A 250 -11.79 2.51 2.12
N ARG A 251 -11.65 3.19 0.97
CA ARG A 251 -12.78 3.52 0.10
C ARG A 251 -13.44 2.28 -0.48
N LEU A 252 -12.63 1.34 -0.98
CA LEU A 252 -13.15 0.05 -1.45
C LEU A 252 -13.89 -0.70 -0.32
N SER A 253 -13.33 -0.70 0.88
CA SER A 253 -13.94 -1.32 2.05
C SER A 253 -15.27 -0.67 2.41
N GLU A 254 -15.37 0.66 2.37
CA GLU A 254 -16.60 1.41 2.63
C GLU A 254 -17.71 1.05 1.64
N ASP A 255 -17.40 1.05 0.34
CA ASP A 255 -18.37 0.65 -0.69
C ASP A 255 -18.88 -0.78 -0.46
N LEU A 256 -17.98 -1.73 -0.13
CA LEU A 256 -18.36 -3.11 0.12
C LEU A 256 -19.15 -3.29 1.43
N ILE A 257 -18.89 -2.49 2.46
CA ILE A 257 -19.68 -2.44 3.69
C ILE A 257 -21.10 -2.02 3.36
N LEU A 258 -21.27 -0.90 2.65
CA LEU A 258 -22.58 -0.42 2.22
C LEU A 258 -23.29 -1.45 1.35
N TRP A 259 -22.61 -2.01 0.36
CA TRP A 259 -23.18 -2.97 -0.60
C TRP A 259 -23.53 -4.32 0.03
N SER A 260 -22.91 -4.68 1.16
CA SER A 260 -23.25 -5.91 1.90
C SER A 260 -24.38 -5.72 2.91
N SER A 261 -24.84 -4.49 3.15
CA SER A 261 -25.97 -4.20 4.04
C SER A 261 -27.30 -4.71 3.44
N GLU A 262 -28.31 -4.89 4.28
CA GLU A 262 -29.64 -5.31 3.87
C GLU A 262 -30.30 -4.29 2.91
N GLU A 263 -30.05 -2.99 3.14
CA GLU A 263 -30.60 -1.90 2.33
C GLU A 263 -30.08 -1.93 0.90
N PHE A 264 -28.80 -2.19 0.68
CA PHE A 264 -28.23 -2.34 -0.65
C PHE A 264 -28.35 -3.77 -1.17
N GLY A 265 -27.79 -4.73 -0.47
CA GLY A 265 -27.87 -6.15 -0.82
C GLY A 265 -27.22 -6.51 -2.15
N PHE A 266 -26.22 -5.73 -2.62
CA PHE A 266 -25.57 -5.93 -3.92
C PHE A 266 -24.55 -7.06 -3.88
N VAL A 267 -23.92 -7.25 -2.72
CA VAL A 267 -22.90 -8.29 -2.52
C VAL A 267 -23.17 -9.07 -1.24
N SER A 268 -22.64 -10.29 -1.19
CA SER A 268 -22.56 -11.08 0.04
C SER A 268 -21.09 -11.43 0.30
N LEU A 269 -20.64 -11.08 1.49
CA LEU A 269 -19.28 -11.41 1.95
C LEU A 269 -19.20 -12.89 2.33
N PRO A 270 -18.07 -13.58 2.11
CA PRO A 270 -17.90 -14.96 2.56
C PRO A 270 -17.97 -15.05 4.10
N ASP A 271 -18.67 -16.06 4.64
CA ASP A 271 -18.87 -16.22 6.08
C ASP A 271 -17.56 -16.23 6.88
N ARG A 272 -16.53 -16.84 6.33
CA ARG A 272 -15.18 -16.91 6.95
C ARG A 272 -14.48 -15.55 7.13
N PHE A 273 -15.01 -14.47 6.55
CA PHE A 273 -14.52 -13.09 6.70
C PHE A 273 -15.52 -12.18 7.43
N CYS A 274 -16.50 -12.77 8.09
CA CYS A 274 -17.50 -12.04 8.83
C CYS A 274 -17.57 -12.57 10.27
N THR A 275 -18.13 -11.77 11.16
CA THR A 275 -18.50 -12.23 12.50
C THR A 275 -20.01 -12.17 12.70
N GLY A 276 -20.51 -12.88 13.70
CA GLY A 276 -21.91 -12.85 14.11
C GLY A 276 -22.13 -12.00 15.36
N SER A 277 -23.35 -12.04 15.85
CA SER A 277 -23.72 -11.46 17.14
C SER A 277 -24.12 -12.57 18.12
N SER A 278 -23.72 -12.47 19.38
CA SER A 278 -24.13 -13.39 20.45
C SER A 278 -25.61 -13.25 20.83
N ILE A 279 -26.24 -12.13 20.44
CA ILE A 279 -27.64 -11.81 20.79
C ILE A 279 -28.54 -11.88 19.57
N MET A 280 -28.06 -11.49 18.39
CA MET A 280 -28.83 -11.37 17.16
C MET A 280 -28.40 -12.44 16.15
N PRO A 281 -29.12 -13.59 16.05
CA PRO A 281 -28.67 -14.75 15.26
C PRO A 281 -28.62 -14.48 13.75
N GLN A 282 -29.33 -13.47 13.24
CA GLN A 282 -29.35 -13.08 11.83
C GLN A 282 -28.19 -12.16 11.43
N LYS A 283 -27.49 -11.59 12.41
CA LYS A 283 -26.50 -10.53 12.15
C LYS A 283 -25.20 -11.09 11.59
N LYS A 284 -24.72 -10.49 10.51
CA LYS A 284 -23.44 -10.79 9.84
C LYS A 284 -22.66 -9.50 9.67
N ASN A 285 -21.56 -9.35 10.39
CA ASN A 285 -20.77 -8.12 10.45
C ASN A 285 -19.61 -8.14 9.47
N PRO A 286 -19.32 -7.05 8.76
CA PRO A 286 -18.20 -6.93 7.82
C PRO A 286 -16.91 -6.50 8.52
N ASP A 287 -16.55 -7.11 9.68
CA ASP A 287 -15.47 -6.65 10.57
C ASP A 287 -14.12 -6.49 9.87
N VAL A 288 -13.81 -7.34 8.90
CA VAL A 288 -12.55 -7.24 8.13
C VAL A 288 -12.49 -5.92 7.40
N LEU A 289 -13.56 -5.53 6.72
CA LEU A 289 -13.63 -4.27 5.97
C LEU A 289 -13.60 -3.06 6.89
N GLU A 290 -14.28 -3.14 8.04
CA GLU A 290 -14.27 -2.10 9.07
C GLU A 290 -12.86 -1.91 9.64
N LEU A 291 -12.13 -3.00 9.91
CA LEU A 291 -10.75 -2.92 10.39
C LEU A 291 -9.80 -2.36 9.33
N ILE A 292 -9.98 -2.66 8.04
CA ILE A 292 -9.18 -2.04 6.97
C ILE A 292 -9.40 -0.53 6.98
N ARG A 293 -10.66 -0.09 7.05
CA ARG A 293 -11.02 1.33 7.17
C ARG A 293 -10.39 1.97 8.41
N GLY A 294 -10.49 1.33 9.57
CA GLY A 294 -9.91 1.82 10.83
C GLY A 294 -8.38 1.89 10.83
N LYS A 295 -7.71 0.84 10.31
CA LYS A 295 -6.23 0.78 10.24
C LYS A 295 -5.63 1.86 9.32
N THR A 296 -6.38 2.42 8.40
CA THR A 296 -5.94 3.54 7.54
C THR A 296 -5.55 4.77 8.36
N GLY A 297 -6.29 5.07 9.46
CA GLY A 297 -5.93 6.14 10.38
C GLY A 297 -4.56 5.93 11.04
N ARG A 298 -4.19 4.69 11.32
CA ARG A 298 -2.87 4.33 11.87
C ARG A 298 -1.75 4.59 10.86
N LEU A 299 -1.95 4.25 9.57
CA LEU A 299 -0.99 4.57 8.50
C LEU A 299 -0.77 6.09 8.37
N TYR A 300 -1.83 6.89 8.51
CA TYR A 300 -1.71 8.37 8.54
C TYR A 300 -0.93 8.86 9.74
N GLY A 301 -1.22 8.28 10.93
CA GLY A 301 -0.51 8.62 12.16
C GLY A 301 0.98 8.37 12.07
N ASN A 302 1.40 7.25 11.48
CA ASN A 302 2.80 6.88 11.28
C ASN A 302 3.54 7.87 10.36
N LEU A 303 2.92 8.26 9.24
CA LEU A 303 3.49 9.29 8.36
C LEU A 303 3.62 10.64 9.09
N PHE A 304 2.58 11.05 9.80
CA PHE A 304 2.58 12.30 10.52
C PHE A 304 3.59 12.33 11.66
N ALA A 305 3.78 11.22 12.36
CA ALA A 305 4.77 11.07 13.42
C ALA A 305 6.19 11.33 12.89
N LEU A 306 6.59 10.66 11.81
CA LEU A 306 7.94 10.84 11.26
C LEU A 306 8.15 12.24 10.65
N LEU A 307 7.15 12.80 9.96
CA LEU A 307 7.20 14.20 9.50
C LEU A 307 7.43 15.16 10.67
N THR A 308 6.80 14.89 11.81
CA THR A 308 6.94 15.72 13.02
C THR A 308 8.32 15.58 13.64
N VAL A 309 8.89 14.36 13.67
CA VAL A 309 10.27 14.13 14.13
C VAL A 309 11.24 14.92 13.26
N MET A 310 11.13 14.80 11.94
CA MET A 310 12.10 15.38 11.00
C MET A 310 12.10 16.91 10.95
N LYS A 311 10.95 17.57 11.14
CA LYS A 311 10.72 19.00 10.82
C LYS A 311 11.65 20.01 11.50
N GLY A 312 12.30 19.66 12.56
CA GLY A 312 13.11 20.61 13.35
C GLY A 312 14.52 20.14 13.66
N LEU A 313 14.92 18.98 13.14
CA LEU A 313 16.24 18.43 13.39
C LEU A 313 17.33 19.18 12.62
N PRO A 314 18.44 19.55 13.29
CA PRO A 314 19.63 20.01 12.58
C PRO A 314 20.24 18.85 11.75
N TYR A 315 20.97 19.21 10.70
CA TYR A 315 21.66 18.21 9.86
C TYR A 315 22.69 17.39 10.65
N ALA A 316 22.93 16.20 10.22
CA ALA A 316 23.57 15.04 10.80
C ALA A 316 22.63 14.20 11.67
N TYR A 317 23.16 13.17 12.32
CA TYR A 317 22.38 12.28 13.13
C TYR A 317 22.01 12.91 14.49
N ASN A 318 20.76 12.80 14.85
CA ASN A 318 20.24 13.04 16.19
C ASN A 318 19.50 11.77 16.65
N ARG A 319 19.45 11.52 17.94
CA ARG A 319 18.83 10.32 18.52
C ARG A 319 17.33 10.21 18.19
N ASP A 320 16.67 11.32 17.92
CA ASP A 320 15.29 11.40 17.44
C ASP A 320 15.04 10.51 16.22
N LEU A 321 16.05 10.32 15.37
CA LEU A 321 15.98 9.44 14.20
C LEU A 321 15.83 7.95 14.54
N GLN A 322 15.94 7.55 15.81
CA GLN A 322 15.62 6.22 16.26
C GLN A 322 14.12 5.91 16.13
N GLU A 323 13.28 6.96 16.20
CA GLU A 323 11.82 6.89 16.09
C GLU A 323 11.30 6.66 14.66
N ASP A 324 12.17 6.51 13.69
CA ASP A 324 11.82 6.23 12.29
C ASP A 324 11.38 4.77 12.04
N LYS A 325 11.87 3.83 12.85
CA LYS A 325 11.73 2.38 12.62
C LYS A 325 10.36 1.84 12.96
N GLU A 326 9.82 2.19 14.12
CA GLU A 326 8.53 1.66 14.57
C GLU A 326 7.39 2.06 13.61
N PRO A 327 7.26 3.34 13.17
CA PRO A 327 6.28 3.73 12.16
C PRO A 327 6.47 3.01 10.83
N LEU A 328 7.72 2.80 10.40
CA LEU A 328 8.05 2.08 9.17
C LEU A 328 7.60 0.62 9.25
N PHE A 329 8.02 -0.08 10.28
CA PHE A 329 7.71 -1.50 10.47
C PHE A 329 6.20 -1.72 10.60
N ASP A 330 5.53 -0.91 11.40
CA ASP A 330 4.10 -0.98 11.63
C ASP A 330 3.29 -0.73 10.34
N SER A 331 3.68 0.27 9.56
CA SER A 331 2.99 0.58 8.30
C SER A 331 3.12 -0.53 7.27
N LEU A 332 4.32 -1.09 7.10
CA LEU A 332 4.57 -2.17 6.16
C LEU A 332 3.83 -3.46 6.57
N ASP A 333 3.85 -3.83 7.86
CA ASP A 333 3.15 -5.02 8.34
C ASP A 333 1.64 -4.86 8.25
N THR A 334 1.13 -3.68 8.60
CA THR A 334 -0.30 -3.36 8.50
C THR A 334 -0.76 -3.44 7.04
N LEU A 335 -0.04 -2.82 6.11
CA LEU A 335 -0.40 -2.84 4.69
C LEU A 335 -0.35 -4.25 4.10
N LYS A 336 0.72 -5.01 4.34
CA LYS A 336 0.84 -6.41 3.86
C LYS A 336 -0.33 -7.27 4.35
N SER A 337 -0.71 -7.12 5.62
CA SER A 337 -1.84 -7.85 6.21
C SER A 337 -3.16 -7.48 5.52
N ILE A 338 -3.38 -6.19 5.25
CA ILE A 338 -4.58 -5.71 4.54
C ILE A 338 -4.64 -6.29 3.12
N LEU A 339 -3.54 -6.25 2.37
CA LEU A 339 -3.49 -6.75 0.99
C LEU A 339 -3.87 -8.24 0.91
N VAL A 340 -3.34 -9.05 1.82
CA VAL A 340 -3.60 -10.50 1.86
C VAL A 340 -5.07 -10.79 2.23
N VAL A 341 -5.59 -10.15 3.27
CA VAL A 341 -6.94 -10.44 3.75
C VAL A 341 -8.00 -9.92 2.77
N LEU A 342 -7.82 -8.73 2.19
CA LEU A 342 -8.76 -8.15 1.23
C LEU A 342 -8.79 -8.95 -0.07
N LYS A 343 -7.63 -9.37 -0.59
CA LYS A 343 -7.57 -10.29 -1.75
C LYS A 343 -8.42 -11.53 -1.50
N SER A 344 -8.19 -12.20 -0.37
CA SER A 344 -8.88 -13.45 -0.04
C SER A 344 -10.39 -13.26 0.20
N LEU A 345 -10.79 -12.09 0.71
CA LEU A 345 -12.20 -11.72 0.84
C LEU A 345 -12.84 -11.54 -0.55
N LEU A 346 -12.19 -10.80 -1.45
CA LEU A 346 -12.70 -10.53 -2.81
C LEU A 346 -12.81 -11.79 -3.67
N GLU A 347 -11.90 -12.75 -3.52
CA GLU A 347 -11.97 -14.05 -4.21
C GLU A 347 -13.25 -14.84 -3.87
N GLY A 348 -13.81 -14.63 -2.69
CA GLY A 348 -15.04 -15.28 -2.25
C GLY A 348 -16.28 -14.39 -2.34
N LEU A 349 -16.17 -13.18 -2.90
CA LEU A 349 -17.29 -12.24 -2.99
C LEU A 349 -18.38 -12.77 -3.91
N SER A 350 -19.63 -12.78 -3.44
CA SER A 350 -20.80 -13.14 -4.23
C SER A 350 -21.57 -11.90 -4.64
N ILE A 351 -22.01 -11.85 -5.91
CA ILE A 351 -22.77 -10.73 -6.47
C ILE A 351 -24.25 -11.12 -6.58
N ASN A 352 -25.14 -10.26 -6.09
CA ASN A 352 -26.58 -10.39 -6.28
C ASN A 352 -26.99 -9.62 -7.55
N SER A 353 -26.95 -10.30 -8.69
CA SER A 353 -27.21 -9.69 -10.00
C SER A 353 -28.63 -9.15 -10.16
N GLU A 354 -29.62 -9.75 -9.49
CA GLU A 354 -31.00 -9.27 -9.51
C GLU A 354 -31.11 -7.92 -8.77
N ARG A 355 -30.52 -7.84 -7.57
CA ARG A 355 -30.55 -6.63 -6.75
C ARG A 355 -29.76 -5.49 -7.39
N THR A 356 -28.60 -5.78 -7.98
CA THR A 356 -27.80 -4.78 -8.70
C THR A 356 -28.54 -4.26 -9.92
N TYR A 357 -29.16 -5.14 -10.71
CA TYR A 357 -29.93 -4.74 -11.89
C TYR A 357 -31.13 -3.87 -11.51
N SER A 358 -31.93 -4.27 -10.53
CA SER A 358 -33.10 -3.50 -10.07
C SER A 358 -32.70 -2.11 -9.53
N SER A 359 -31.49 -1.97 -8.99
CA SER A 359 -30.99 -0.67 -8.51
C SER A 359 -30.74 0.32 -9.62
N ALA A 360 -30.40 -0.17 -10.83
CA ALA A 360 -30.02 0.62 -11.99
C ALA A 360 -31.20 1.07 -12.86
N GLY A 361 -32.41 0.61 -12.53
CA GLY A 361 -33.66 1.00 -13.18
C GLY A 361 -34.21 2.34 -12.70
N ASN A 362 -35.50 2.55 -13.04
CA ASN A 362 -36.29 3.70 -12.66
C ASN A 362 -35.63 5.04 -13.07
N PHE A 363 -35.63 6.04 -12.19
CA PHE A 363 -35.14 7.39 -12.50
C PHE A 363 -33.65 7.49 -12.82
N ALA A 364 -32.86 6.44 -12.59
CA ALA A 364 -31.49 6.38 -13.06
C ALA A 364 -31.38 6.41 -14.62
N LEU A 365 -32.46 6.10 -15.32
CA LEU A 365 -32.57 6.10 -16.78
C LEU A 365 -32.99 7.46 -17.37
N ALA A 366 -33.45 8.40 -16.55
CA ALA A 366 -34.08 9.66 -17.00
C ALA A 366 -33.12 10.53 -17.85
N THR A 367 -31.82 10.53 -17.54
CA THR A 367 -30.81 11.30 -18.28
C THR A 367 -30.78 10.90 -19.77
N ASP A 368 -31.00 9.62 -20.08
CA ASP A 368 -30.94 9.12 -21.46
C ASP A 368 -32.15 9.52 -22.30
N LEU A 369 -33.31 9.67 -21.67
CA LEU A 369 -34.48 10.29 -22.34
C LEU A 369 -34.23 11.75 -22.66
N ALA A 370 -33.60 12.53 -21.79
CA ALA A 370 -33.23 13.90 -22.07
C ALA A 370 -32.20 13.99 -23.22
N ASN A 371 -31.17 13.14 -23.18
CA ASN A 371 -30.17 13.03 -24.24
C ASN A 371 -30.79 12.62 -25.59
N TYR A 372 -31.79 11.75 -25.56
CA TYR A 372 -32.54 11.33 -26.75
C TYR A 372 -33.20 12.55 -27.43
N LEU A 373 -33.91 13.38 -26.68
CA LEU A 373 -34.53 14.59 -27.18
C LEU A 373 -33.49 15.57 -27.75
N VAL A 374 -32.31 15.66 -27.10
CA VAL A 374 -31.23 16.53 -27.62
C VAL A 374 -30.73 16.01 -28.97
N LEU A 375 -30.58 14.70 -29.14
CA LEU A 375 -30.18 14.10 -30.41
C LEU A 375 -31.23 14.29 -31.52
N LYS A 376 -32.51 14.45 -31.14
CA LYS A 376 -33.60 14.80 -32.05
C LYS A 376 -33.72 16.31 -32.30
N GLY A 377 -32.77 17.14 -31.81
CA GLY A 377 -32.68 18.59 -32.09
C GLY A 377 -33.24 19.49 -30.99
N MET A 378 -33.74 18.96 -29.86
CA MET A 378 -34.21 19.78 -28.75
C MET A 378 -33.01 20.41 -27.98
N PRO A 379 -33.05 21.70 -27.62
CA PRO A 379 -32.02 22.29 -26.74
C PRO A 379 -31.97 21.57 -25.39
N PHE A 380 -30.76 21.32 -24.88
CA PHE A 380 -30.56 20.51 -23.66
C PHE A 380 -31.40 20.99 -22.47
N ARG A 381 -31.44 22.30 -22.19
CA ARG A 381 -32.26 22.83 -21.07
C ARG A 381 -33.74 22.52 -21.20
N GLN A 382 -34.26 22.53 -22.44
CA GLN A 382 -35.65 22.20 -22.71
C GLN A 382 -35.90 20.70 -22.55
N ALA A 383 -35.00 19.84 -23.07
CA ALA A 383 -35.06 18.40 -22.90
C ALA A 383 -35.04 18.00 -21.42
N HIS A 384 -34.13 18.61 -20.65
CA HIS A 384 -34.04 18.40 -19.20
C HIS A 384 -35.34 18.80 -18.49
N LYS A 385 -35.97 19.92 -18.85
CA LYS A 385 -37.24 20.37 -18.27
C LYS A 385 -38.38 19.41 -18.61
N VAL A 386 -38.46 18.91 -19.85
CA VAL A 386 -39.49 17.95 -20.30
C VAL A 386 -39.40 16.68 -19.49
N VAL A 387 -38.19 16.09 -19.40
CA VAL A 387 -37.96 14.82 -18.64
C VAL A 387 -38.10 15.04 -17.14
N GLY A 388 -37.66 16.19 -16.60
CA GLY A 388 -37.87 16.55 -15.21
C GLY A 388 -39.37 16.62 -14.83
N SER A 389 -40.20 17.14 -15.71
CA SER A 389 -41.66 17.14 -15.53
C SER A 389 -42.26 15.74 -15.56
N LEU A 390 -41.74 14.85 -16.42
CA LEU A 390 -42.12 13.43 -16.43
C LEU A 390 -41.81 12.76 -15.07
N VAL A 391 -40.56 12.93 -14.60
CA VAL A 391 -40.12 12.37 -13.30
C VAL A 391 -41.02 12.85 -12.16
N ALA A 392 -41.33 14.14 -12.11
CA ALA A 392 -42.25 14.69 -11.08
C ALA A 392 -43.63 14.05 -11.13
N GLN A 393 -44.23 13.92 -12.33
CA GLN A 393 -45.55 13.29 -12.51
C GLN A 393 -45.54 11.82 -12.11
N LEU A 394 -44.45 11.07 -12.40
CA LEU A 394 -44.33 9.67 -12.03
C LEU A 394 -44.21 9.50 -10.52
N LEU A 395 -43.41 10.37 -9.86
CA LEU A 395 -43.30 10.39 -8.40
C LEU A 395 -44.65 10.63 -7.72
N GLU A 396 -45.46 11.59 -8.21
CA GLU A 396 -46.78 11.87 -7.68
C GLU A 396 -47.75 10.66 -7.84
N LYS A 397 -47.59 9.90 -8.94
CA LYS A 397 -48.43 8.71 -9.23
C LYS A 397 -47.88 7.43 -8.61
N GLY A 398 -46.71 7.42 -7.98
CA GLY A 398 -46.04 6.23 -7.46
C GLY A 398 -45.62 5.24 -8.55
N LYS A 399 -45.42 5.71 -9.80
CA LYS A 399 -45.03 4.87 -10.95
C LYS A 399 -43.51 4.92 -11.21
N SER A 400 -42.98 3.84 -11.73
CA SER A 400 -41.59 3.77 -12.22
C SER A 400 -41.50 4.29 -13.67
N LEU A 401 -40.27 4.60 -14.08
CA LEU A 401 -40.00 5.08 -15.45
C LEU A 401 -40.21 3.96 -16.49
N GLU A 402 -39.98 2.70 -16.12
CA GLU A 402 -40.17 1.53 -16.98
C GLU A 402 -41.66 1.27 -17.31
N GLU A 403 -42.60 1.80 -16.52
CA GLU A 403 -44.03 1.67 -16.75
C GLU A 403 -44.58 2.72 -17.74
N VAL A 404 -43.74 3.60 -18.27
CA VAL A 404 -44.15 4.67 -19.17
C VAL A 404 -44.38 4.14 -20.58
N SER A 405 -45.57 4.41 -21.13
CA SER A 405 -45.93 4.07 -22.50
C SER A 405 -45.38 5.10 -23.51
N LEU A 406 -45.23 4.69 -24.78
CA LEU A 406 -44.88 5.62 -25.86
C LEU A 406 -45.91 6.78 -25.96
N GLY A 407 -47.18 6.52 -25.72
CA GLY A 407 -48.22 7.57 -25.72
C GLY A 407 -48.00 8.64 -24.67
N GLU A 408 -47.57 8.24 -23.45
CA GLU A 408 -47.23 9.17 -22.37
C GLU A 408 -45.96 9.98 -22.71
N LEU A 409 -44.97 9.35 -23.33
CA LEU A 409 -43.75 10.06 -23.82
C LEU A 409 -44.11 11.08 -24.92
N LYS A 410 -44.93 10.69 -25.91
CA LYS A 410 -45.37 11.57 -27.00
C LYS A 410 -46.24 12.73 -26.51
N ALA A 411 -47.02 12.53 -25.47
CA ALA A 411 -47.78 13.64 -24.87
C ALA A 411 -46.89 14.72 -24.26
N LEU A 412 -45.63 14.42 -23.93
CA LEU A 412 -44.65 15.39 -23.44
C LEU A 412 -43.85 16.02 -24.58
N SER A 413 -43.55 15.27 -25.66
CA SER A 413 -42.88 15.72 -26.85
C SER A 413 -43.10 14.75 -28.01
N GLU A 414 -43.56 15.28 -29.15
CA GLU A 414 -43.72 14.52 -30.40
C GLU A 414 -42.39 13.96 -30.95
N LEU A 415 -41.24 14.40 -30.43
CA LEU A 415 -39.92 13.91 -30.80
C LEU A 415 -39.63 12.52 -30.27
N PHE A 416 -40.41 12.01 -29.31
CA PHE A 416 -40.28 10.64 -28.87
C PHE A 416 -40.86 9.65 -29.88
N GLU A 417 -40.05 8.71 -30.32
CA GLU A 417 -40.41 7.62 -31.22
C GLU A 417 -40.30 6.27 -30.49
N GLU A 418 -40.65 5.18 -31.16
CA GLU A 418 -40.73 3.84 -30.56
C GLU A 418 -39.36 3.38 -29.99
N ASP A 419 -38.26 3.79 -30.61
CA ASP A 419 -36.90 3.49 -30.20
C ASP A 419 -36.53 4.07 -28.82
N ALA A 420 -37.23 5.13 -28.37
CA ALA A 420 -37.07 5.72 -27.06
C ALA A 420 -37.39 4.71 -25.92
N LEU A 421 -38.30 3.76 -26.15
CA LEU A 421 -38.64 2.72 -25.17
C LEU A 421 -37.44 1.81 -24.83
N SER A 422 -36.50 1.67 -25.75
CA SER A 422 -35.27 0.91 -25.49
C SER A 422 -34.39 1.53 -24.39
N LEU A 423 -34.54 2.83 -24.14
CA LEU A 423 -33.82 3.59 -23.11
C LEU A 423 -34.37 3.34 -21.69
N LEU A 424 -35.49 2.62 -21.58
CA LEU A 424 -36.04 2.18 -20.30
C LEU A 424 -35.39 0.88 -19.80
N LYS A 425 -34.30 0.46 -20.43
CA LYS A 425 -33.50 -0.71 -20.04
C LYS A 425 -32.11 -0.29 -19.57
N PRO A 426 -31.70 -0.65 -18.33
CA PRO A 426 -30.41 -0.26 -17.78
C PRO A 426 -29.20 -0.65 -18.64
N GLU A 427 -29.20 -1.83 -19.26
CA GLU A 427 -28.11 -2.29 -20.13
C GLU A 427 -27.99 -1.45 -21.40
N THR A 428 -29.11 -1.02 -22.00
CA THR A 428 -29.10 -0.15 -23.17
C THR A 428 -28.49 1.20 -22.83
N VAL A 429 -28.84 1.75 -21.67
CA VAL A 429 -28.30 3.03 -21.18
C VAL A 429 -26.80 2.92 -20.89
N ALA A 430 -26.34 1.86 -20.24
CA ALA A 430 -24.93 1.63 -19.98
C ALA A 430 -24.12 1.54 -21.30
N ASP A 431 -24.66 0.84 -22.32
CA ASP A 431 -23.98 0.62 -23.61
C ASP A 431 -23.94 1.87 -24.52
N ARG A 432 -24.67 2.92 -24.19
CA ARG A 432 -24.56 4.22 -24.88
C ARG A 432 -23.34 5.03 -24.44
N ARG A 433 -22.65 4.70 -23.36
CA ARG A 433 -21.47 5.41 -22.81
C ARG A 433 -20.19 4.95 -23.51
N LYS A 434 -20.08 5.27 -24.83
CA LYS A 434 -19.03 4.80 -25.74
C LYS A 434 -17.76 5.65 -25.75
N SER A 435 -17.69 6.75 -24.99
CA SER A 435 -16.47 7.52 -24.83
C SER A 435 -15.34 6.62 -24.29
N TYR A 436 -14.10 6.90 -24.68
CA TYR A 436 -12.94 6.18 -24.18
C TYR A 436 -12.94 6.18 -22.63
N GLY A 437 -12.79 4.99 -22.04
CA GLY A 437 -12.89 4.83 -20.59
C GLY A 437 -14.33 4.81 -20.05
N GLY A 438 -15.36 4.84 -20.91
CA GLY A 438 -16.77 4.74 -20.51
C GLY A 438 -17.18 3.32 -20.11
N THR A 439 -18.44 3.17 -19.68
CA THR A 439 -18.98 1.89 -19.18
C THR A 439 -19.65 1.02 -20.25
N ALA A 440 -19.74 1.46 -21.52
CA ALA A 440 -20.24 0.61 -22.58
C ALA A 440 -19.48 -0.72 -22.66
N LYS A 441 -20.17 -1.82 -22.99
CA LYS A 441 -19.55 -3.17 -23.01
C LYS A 441 -18.26 -3.21 -23.82
N GLU A 442 -18.25 -2.59 -24.99
CA GLU A 442 -17.07 -2.50 -25.86
C GLU A 442 -15.89 -1.78 -25.18
N GLN A 443 -16.17 -0.71 -24.43
CA GLN A 443 -15.13 0.05 -23.71
C GLN A 443 -14.61 -0.70 -22.49
N VAL A 444 -15.49 -1.39 -21.76
CA VAL A 444 -15.11 -2.24 -20.63
C VAL A 444 -14.25 -3.43 -21.09
N LEU A 445 -14.58 -4.06 -22.22
CA LEU A 445 -13.78 -5.13 -22.78
C LEU A 445 -12.38 -4.66 -23.20
N LEU A 446 -12.26 -3.47 -23.78
CA LEU A 446 -10.94 -2.87 -24.10
C LEU A 446 -10.11 -2.60 -22.83
N GLN A 447 -10.73 -2.02 -21.79
CA GLN A 447 -10.07 -1.80 -20.50
C GLN A 447 -9.62 -3.13 -19.88
N LEU A 448 -10.48 -4.15 -19.95
CA LEU A 448 -10.20 -5.47 -19.40
C LEU A 448 -9.05 -6.18 -20.13
N GLU A 449 -9.00 -6.08 -21.46
CA GLU A 449 -7.91 -6.63 -22.26
C GLU A 449 -6.56 -6.00 -21.87
N VAL A 450 -6.51 -4.68 -21.76
CA VAL A 450 -5.31 -3.96 -21.30
C VAL A 450 -4.92 -4.43 -19.89
N ALA A 451 -5.88 -4.46 -18.97
CA ALA A 451 -5.64 -4.86 -17.59
C ALA A 451 -5.13 -6.33 -17.50
N LYS A 452 -5.73 -7.25 -18.22
CA LYS A 452 -5.27 -8.66 -18.29
C LYS A 452 -3.81 -8.75 -18.74
N ARG A 453 -3.46 -8.05 -19.82
CA ARG A 453 -2.09 -8.05 -20.35
C ARG A 453 -1.09 -7.50 -19.35
N GLU A 454 -1.42 -6.40 -18.66
CA GLU A 454 -0.53 -5.76 -17.68
C GLU A 454 -0.35 -6.61 -16.41
N GLU A 455 -1.37 -7.36 -16.01
CA GLU A 455 -1.27 -8.26 -14.85
C GLU A 455 -0.81 -9.68 -15.23
N GLY A 456 -0.59 -9.99 -16.50
CA GLY A 456 -0.13 -11.31 -16.97
C GLY A 456 -1.20 -12.40 -16.83
N LEU A 457 -2.45 -12.08 -17.21
CA LEU A 457 -3.63 -12.96 -17.22
C LEU A 457 -4.03 -13.34 -18.64
#